data_ea6ce58900bb05e03ec355793f758e8b
#
_entry.id   ea6ce58900bb05e03ec355793f758e8b
#
_cell.length_a   1.000
_cell.length_b   1.000
_cell.length_c   1.000
_cell.angle_alpha   90.00
_cell.angle_beta   90.00
_cell.angle_gamma   90.00
#
_symmetry.space_group_name_H-M   'P 1'
#
loop_
_entity.id
_entity.type
_entity.pdbx_description
1 polymer ?
#
loop_
_entity_poly.entity_id
_entity_poly.type
_entity_poly.pdbx_seq_one_letter_code
_entity_poly.pdbx_strand_id
1 'polypeptide(L)'
;MGKDYDVLVKDQLFFGGAKDAEAAFTQESVDVVIDVRVQGLSPQDQETVSYSYKHMPIADEDSEVASSIQQVAQEVAIAFETGQKVYVHCGSGGGRAGVAATAILMELGMADSLEAAQAAVKKARPVVTIRPKMEEALQKLYK
;
A
#
# COMPACT_ATOMS: atom_id res chain seq x y z
N MET A 1 7.16 -14.34 18.04
CA MET A 1 6.92 -12.93 17.75
C MET A 1 6.25 -12.78 16.41
N GLY A 2 5.13 -12.10 16.38
CA GLY A 2 4.44 -11.86 15.15
C GLY A 2 5.10 -10.80 14.29
N LYS A 3 4.72 -10.76 13.04
CA LYS A 3 5.11 -9.68 12.14
C LYS A 3 4.27 -8.46 12.42
N ASP A 4 4.87 -7.28 12.27
CA ASP A 4 4.12 -6.03 12.40
C ASP A 4 3.55 -5.55 11.07
N TYR A 5 3.91 -6.20 9.96
CA TYR A 5 3.31 -5.99 8.65
C TYR A 5 2.43 -7.18 8.30
N ASP A 6 1.57 -7.01 7.30
CA ASP A 6 0.61 -8.03 6.92
C ASP A 6 0.70 -8.40 5.45
N VAL A 7 0.13 -9.55 5.11
CA VAL A 7 0.13 -10.10 3.75
C VAL A 7 -1.13 -9.65 3.04
N LEU A 8 -0.97 -9.07 1.85
CA LEU A 8 -2.10 -8.74 0.98
C LEU A 8 -2.33 -9.86 -0.03
N VAL A 9 -1.28 -10.27 -0.71
CA VAL A 9 -1.30 -11.43 -1.60
C VAL A 9 -0.13 -12.30 -1.21
N LYS A 10 -0.41 -13.56 -0.88
CA LYS A 10 0.57 -14.50 -0.36
C LYS A 10 1.82 -14.55 -1.25
N ASP A 11 2.97 -14.43 -0.60
CA ASP A 11 4.29 -14.52 -1.22
C ASP A 11 4.62 -13.40 -2.20
N GLN A 12 3.76 -12.40 -2.36
CA GLN A 12 4.03 -11.35 -3.34
C GLN A 12 3.75 -9.93 -2.90
N LEU A 13 2.63 -9.68 -2.23
CA LEU A 13 2.27 -8.31 -1.83
C LEU A 13 2.08 -8.22 -0.33
N PHE A 14 2.67 -7.18 0.26
CA PHE A 14 2.65 -6.97 1.70
C PHE A 14 2.39 -5.49 1.97
N PHE A 15 1.84 -5.18 3.14
CA PHE A 15 1.58 -3.79 3.51
C PHE A 15 1.64 -3.61 5.02
N GLY A 16 1.91 -2.37 5.44
CA GLY A 16 2.03 -2.08 6.86
C GLY A 16 2.59 -0.71 7.13
N GLY A 17 3.34 -0.57 8.21
CA GLY A 17 3.92 0.69 8.64
C GLY A 17 5.35 0.90 8.16
N ALA A 18 5.80 2.14 8.28
CA ALA A 18 7.15 2.51 7.86
C ALA A 18 8.23 1.79 8.66
N LYS A 19 7.99 1.58 9.95
CA LYS A 19 8.99 0.95 10.82
C LYS A 19 9.27 -0.51 10.45
N ASP A 20 8.38 -1.14 9.69
CA ASP A 20 8.49 -2.55 9.35
C ASP A 20 9.02 -2.79 7.94
N ALA A 21 9.42 -1.73 7.22
CA ALA A 21 9.92 -1.86 5.86
C ALA A 21 11.18 -2.72 5.80
N GLU A 22 12.11 -2.52 6.72
CA GLU A 22 13.34 -3.31 6.77
C GLU A 22 13.05 -4.79 7.03
N ALA A 23 12.12 -5.07 7.95
CA ALA A 23 11.72 -6.44 8.27
C ALA A 23 11.06 -7.11 7.06
N ALA A 24 10.18 -6.40 6.37
CA ALA A 24 9.54 -6.93 5.17
C ALA A 24 10.58 -7.24 4.09
N PHE A 25 11.53 -6.34 3.89
CA PHE A 25 12.61 -6.56 2.94
C PHE A 25 13.43 -7.80 3.31
N THR A 26 13.82 -7.90 4.57
CA THR A 26 14.69 -9.00 5.04
C THR A 26 13.98 -10.34 5.04
N GLN A 27 12.72 -10.36 5.50
CA GLN A 27 12.00 -11.62 5.71
C GLN A 27 11.29 -12.11 4.45
N GLU A 28 10.81 -11.20 3.61
CA GLU A 28 10.03 -11.57 2.42
C GLU A 28 10.80 -11.40 1.12
N SER A 29 11.97 -10.78 1.17
CA SER A 29 12.79 -10.51 -0.02
C SER A 29 12.06 -9.67 -1.06
N VAL A 30 11.35 -8.61 -0.59
CA VAL A 30 10.62 -7.75 -1.52
C VAL A 30 11.58 -7.04 -2.47
N ASP A 31 11.12 -6.85 -3.70
CA ASP A 31 11.91 -6.20 -4.74
C ASP A 31 11.85 -4.69 -4.64
N VAL A 32 10.74 -4.14 -4.13
CA VAL A 32 10.56 -2.70 -3.99
C VAL A 32 9.68 -2.38 -2.79
N VAL A 33 10.02 -1.28 -2.10
CA VAL A 33 9.23 -0.75 -1.01
C VAL A 33 8.62 0.57 -1.49
N ILE A 34 7.29 0.66 -1.43
CA ILE A 34 6.56 1.84 -1.88
C ILE A 34 6.01 2.58 -0.65
N ASP A 35 6.41 3.83 -0.50
CA ASP A 35 6.01 4.71 0.59
C ASP A 35 4.91 5.63 0.10
N VAL A 36 3.71 5.51 0.69
CA VAL A 36 2.55 6.29 0.26
C VAL A 36 2.25 7.46 1.19
N ARG A 37 3.16 7.78 2.13
CA ARG A 37 3.01 8.97 2.96
C ARG A 37 3.12 10.23 2.09
N VAL A 38 2.48 11.31 2.53
CA VAL A 38 2.61 12.58 1.85
C VAL A 38 4.07 13.01 1.82
N GLN A 39 4.76 12.89 2.95
CA GLN A 39 6.18 13.16 3.03
C GLN A 39 6.93 11.86 3.26
N GLY A 40 7.75 11.48 2.28
CA GLY A 40 8.55 10.26 2.37
C GLY A 40 9.87 10.48 3.08
N LEU A 41 10.80 9.57 2.85
CA LEU A 41 12.15 9.66 3.42
C LEU A 41 12.91 10.84 2.80
N SER A 42 13.75 11.49 3.60
CA SER A 42 14.68 12.50 3.10
C SER A 42 15.68 11.84 2.13
N PRO A 43 16.32 12.61 1.24
CA PRO A 43 17.35 12.05 0.38
C PRO A 43 18.45 11.32 1.14
N GLN A 44 18.82 11.85 2.31
CA GLN A 44 19.84 11.23 3.16
C GLN A 44 19.38 9.88 3.68
N ASP A 45 18.15 9.81 4.15
CA ASP A 45 17.60 8.55 4.67
C ASP A 45 17.42 7.52 3.56
N GLN A 46 17.08 7.96 2.35
CA GLN A 46 16.98 7.05 1.20
C GLN A 46 18.31 6.38 0.90
N GLU A 47 19.42 7.06 1.13
CA GLU A 47 20.75 6.50 0.89
C GLU A 47 21.14 5.44 1.93
N THR A 48 20.50 5.45 3.10
CA THR A 48 20.87 4.55 4.20
C THR A 48 20.07 3.25 4.22
N VAL A 49 18.93 3.19 3.50
CA VAL A 49 18.14 1.96 3.50
C VAL A 49 18.74 0.94 2.54
N SER A 50 18.57 -0.35 2.88
CA SER A 50 19.13 -1.44 2.08
C SER A 50 18.21 -1.92 0.98
N TYR A 51 16.96 -1.47 0.97
CA TYR A 51 15.95 -1.89 -0.01
C TYR A 51 15.76 -0.82 -1.08
N SER A 52 15.18 -1.24 -2.20
CA SER A 52 14.78 -0.32 -3.26
C SER A 52 13.56 0.47 -2.77
N TYR A 53 13.67 1.78 -2.75
CA TYR A 53 12.65 2.67 -2.17
C TYR A 53 12.01 3.54 -3.25
N LYS A 54 10.68 3.61 -3.24
CA LYS A 54 9.94 4.45 -4.17
C LYS A 54 8.89 5.24 -3.41
N HIS A 55 8.92 6.55 -3.57
CA HIS A 55 7.94 7.42 -2.92
C HIS A 55 6.81 7.74 -3.89
N MET A 56 5.60 7.26 -3.56
CA MET A 56 4.40 7.50 -4.36
C MET A 56 3.29 7.97 -3.42
N PRO A 57 3.24 9.26 -3.10
CA PRO A 57 2.32 9.74 -2.07
C PRO A 57 0.85 9.63 -2.47
N ILE A 58 0.02 9.20 -1.52
CA ILE A 58 -1.43 9.37 -1.64
C ILE A 58 -1.71 10.76 -1.07
N ALA A 59 -2.23 11.64 -1.94
CA ALA A 59 -2.37 13.05 -1.63
C ALA A 59 -3.46 13.35 -0.61
N ASP A 60 -3.34 14.50 0.05
CA ASP A 60 -4.38 15.01 0.95
C ASP A 60 -5.36 15.94 0.22
N GLU A 61 -4.93 16.53 -0.90
CA GLU A 61 -5.74 17.49 -1.65
C GLU A 61 -6.89 16.79 -2.37
N ASP A 62 -8.12 17.31 -2.20
CA ASP A 62 -9.31 16.68 -2.74
C ASP A 62 -9.23 16.40 -4.24
N SER A 63 -8.60 17.32 -4.99
CA SER A 63 -8.47 17.18 -6.43
C SER A 63 -7.48 16.10 -6.87
N GLU A 64 -6.62 15.64 -5.95
CA GLU A 64 -5.54 14.71 -6.30
C GLU A 64 -5.63 13.35 -5.60
N VAL A 65 -6.51 13.22 -4.63
CA VAL A 65 -6.60 11.98 -3.83
C VAL A 65 -6.85 10.77 -4.72
N ALA A 66 -7.91 10.82 -5.53
CA ALA A 66 -8.30 9.67 -6.35
C ALA A 66 -7.21 9.30 -7.36
N SER A 67 -6.65 10.29 -8.07
CA SER A 67 -5.62 9.99 -9.06
C SER A 67 -4.35 9.44 -8.41
N SER A 68 -3.98 9.93 -7.23
CA SER A 68 -2.79 9.42 -6.55
C SER A 68 -2.99 7.98 -6.08
N ILE A 69 -4.18 7.64 -5.58
CA ILE A 69 -4.51 6.26 -5.22
C ILE A 69 -4.39 5.35 -6.44
N GLN A 70 -4.98 5.77 -7.55
CA GLN A 70 -4.97 4.98 -8.78
C GLN A 70 -3.55 4.75 -9.30
N GLN A 71 -2.71 5.78 -9.26
CA GLN A 71 -1.32 5.65 -9.70
C GLN A 71 -0.55 4.60 -8.90
N VAL A 72 -0.70 4.62 -7.58
CA VAL A 72 -0.05 3.62 -6.72
C VAL A 72 -0.56 2.23 -7.06
N ALA A 73 -1.87 2.08 -7.13
CA ALA A 73 -2.47 0.77 -7.37
C ALA A 73 -2.06 0.20 -8.72
N GLN A 74 -2.01 1.02 -9.75
CA GLN A 74 -1.60 0.58 -11.09
C GLN A 74 -0.12 0.21 -11.12
N GLU A 75 0.72 0.99 -10.45
CA GLU A 75 2.15 0.68 -10.36
C GLU A 75 2.38 -0.67 -9.71
N VAL A 76 1.70 -0.92 -8.58
CA VAL A 76 1.83 -2.20 -7.88
C VAL A 76 1.26 -3.34 -8.71
N ALA A 77 0.13 -3.13 -9.39
CA ALA A 77 -0.45 -4.15 -10.25
C ALA A 77 0.52 -4.56 -11.36
N ILE A 78 1.19 -3.60 -11.98
CA ILE A 78 2.18 -3.88 -13.01
C ILE A 78 3.36 -4.67 -12.42
N ALA A 79 3.86 -4.26 -11.26
CA ALA A 79 4.95 -4.96 -10.59
C ALA A 79 4.56 -6.40 -10.26
N PHE A 80 3.35 -6.58 -9.74
CA PHE A 80 2.82 -7.90 -9.41
C PHE A 80 2.79 -8.81 -10.64
N GLU A 81 2.28 -8.28 -11.76
CA GLU A 81 2.16 -9.05 -12.99
C GLU A 81 3.51 -9.42 -13.61
N THR A 82 4.54 -8.67 -13.29
CA THR A 82 5.91 -9.00 -13.72
C THR A 82 6.66 -9.86 -12.72
N GLY A 83 5.98 -10.33 -11.69
CA GLY A 83 6.58 -11.25 -10.70
C GLY A 83 7.34 -10.58 -9.57
N GLN A 84 7.25 -9.27 -9.43
CA GLN A 84 7.94 -8.57 -8.35
C GLN A 84 7.18 -8.67 -7.03
N LYS A 85 7.93 -8.72 -5.95
CA LYS A 85 7.37 -8.65 -4.60
C LYS A 85 7.42 -7.21 -4.11
N VAL A 86 6.33 -6.73 -3.54
CA VAL A 86 6.19 -5.32 -3.15
C VAL A 86 5.71 -5.19 -1.71
N TYR A 87 6.30 -4.26 -0.99
CA TYR A 87 5.82 -3.83 0.32
C TYR A 87 5.33 -2.40 0.20
N VAL A 88 4.07 -2.17 0.57
CA VAL A 88 3.47 -0.83 0.55
C VAL A 88 3.28 -0.36 1.98
N HIS A 89 3.75 0.85 2.31
CA HIS A 89 3.58 1.35 3.66
C HIS A 89 3.21 2.83 3.71
N CYS A 90 2.59 3.21 4.81
CA CYS A 90 2.45 4.60 5.21
C CYS A 90 3.16 4.77 6.55
N GLY A 91 2.69 5.64 7.44
CA GLY A 91 3.31 5.78 8.76
C GLY A 91 3.06 4.57 9.64
N SER A 92 1.80 4.38 10.03
CA SER A 92 1.41 3.28 10.93
C SER A 92 0.91 2.04 10.23
N GLY A 93 0.56 2.17 8.94
CA GLY A 93 -0.07 1.08 8.20
C GLY A 93 -1.57 0.98 8.45
N GLY A 94 -2.16 1.97 9.12
CA GLY A 94 -3.58 1.96 9.44
C GLY A 94 -4.44 2.85 8.56
N GLY A 95 -3.84 3.69 7.74
CA GLY A 95 -4.57 4.63 6.89
C GLY A 95 -4.26 4.44 5.42
N ARG A 96 -3.34 5.25 4.89
CA ARG A 96 -3.03 5.25 3.45
C ARG A 96 -2.59 3.89 2.91
N ALA A 97 -1.85 3.10 3.69
CA ALA A 97 -1.45 1.77 3.25
C ALA A 97 -2.67 0.87 3.05
N GLY A 98 -3.68 0.99 3.92
CA GLY A 98 -4.94 0.24 3.77
C GLY A 98 -5.71 0.68 2.54
N VAL A 99 -5.72 1.98 2.25
CA VAL A 99 -6.35 2.52 1.05
C VAL A 99 -5.65 1.98 -0.20
N ALA A 100 -4.32 2.02 -0.22
CA ALA A 100 -3.55 1.48 -1.33
C ALA A 100 -3.82 0.00 -1.53
N ALA A 101 -3.82 -0.78 -0.44
CA ALA A 101 -4.10 -2.21 -0.49
C ALA A 101 -5.47 -2.50 -1.10
N THR A 102 -6.49 -1.73 -0.69
CA THR A 102 -7.83 -1.87 -1.23
C THR A 102 -7.84 -1.63 -2.74
N ALA A 103 -7.24 -0.54 -3.17
CA ALA A 103 -7.18 -0.18 -4.59
C ALA A 103 -6.41 -1.23 -5.40
N ILE A 104 -5.33 -1.77 -4.84
CA ILE A 104 -4.55 -2.82 -5.49
C ILE A 104 -5.41 -4.05 -5.77
N LEU A 105 -6.19 -4.49 -4.78
CA LEU A 105 -7.07 -5.64 -4.99
C LEU A 105 -8.08 -5.38 -6.08
N MET A 106 -8.60 -4.15 -6.19
CA MET A 106 -9.53 -3.79 -7.26
C MET A 106 -8.83 -3.79 -8.63
N GLU A 107 -7.64 -3.21 -8.71
CA GLU A 107 -6.89 -3.17 -9.98
C GLU A 107 -6.50 -4.55 -10.46
N LEU A 108 -6.22 -5.47 -9.54
CA LEU A 108 -5.85 -6.84 -9.87
C LEU A 108 -7.05 -7.75 -10.15
N GLY A 109 -8.27 -7.24 -9.92
CA GLY A 109 -9.48 -8.06 -10.07
C GLY A 109 -9.58 -9.16 -9.03
N MET A 110 -8.98 -8.98 -7.88
CA MET A 110 -8.97 -9.99 -6.80
C MET A 110 -10.09 -9.80 -5.79
N ALA A 111 -10.97 -8.84 -6.03
CA ALA A 111 -12.17 -8.65 -5.22
C ALA A 111 -13.33 -8.32 -6.14
N ASP A 112 -14.51 -8.85 -5.82
CA ASP A 112 -15.71 -8.68 -6.65
C ASP A 112 -16.34 -7.30 -6.50
N SER A 113 -16.05 -6.62 -5.40
CA SER A 113 -16.62 -5.31 -5.14
C SER A 113 -15.67 -4.52 -4.24
N LEU A 114 -15.89 -3.22 -4.17
CA LEU A 114 -15.12 -2.37 -3.28
C LEU A 114 -15.29 -2.81 -1.82
N GLU A 115 -16.52 -3.14 -1.43
CA GLU A 115 -16.79 -3.61 -0.07
C GLU A 115 -16.01 -4.89 0.24
N ALA A 116 -15.95 -5.82 -0.72
CA ALA A 116 -15.19 -7.05 -0.55
C ALA A 116 -13.69 -6.78 -0.42
N ALA A 117 -13.17 -5.85 -1.21
CA ALA A 117 -11.77 -5.45 -1.12
C ALA A 117 -11.45 -4.85 0.25
N GLN A 118 -12.31 -3.94 0.72
CA GLN A 118 -12.12 -3.31 2.02
C GLN A 118 -12.20 -4.33 3.15
N ALA A 119 -13.12 -5.27 3.06
CA ALA A 119 -13.27 -6.33 4.07
C ALA A 119 -12.01 -7.21 4.12
N ALA A 120 -11.47 -7.57 2.96
CA ALA A 120 -10.26 -8.38 2.89
C ALA A 120 -9.06 -7.66 3.51
N VAL A 121 -8.91 -6.38 3.24
CA VAL A 121 -7.82 -5.57 3.78
C VAL A 121 -7.96 -5.44 5.30
N LYS A 122 -9.18 -5.19 5.78
CA LYS A 122 -9.44 -5.06 7.22
C LYS A 122 -9.21 -6.38 7.95
N LYS A 123 -9.54 -7.49 7.30
CA LYS A 123 -9.28 -8.83 7.86
C LYS A 123 -7.78 -9.08 7.96
N ALA A 124 -7.03 -8.71 6.93
CA ALA A 124 -5.58 -8.91 6.92
C ALA A 124 -4.89 -8.03 7.96
N ARG A 125 -5.39 -6.80 8.15
CA ARG A 125 -4.80 -5.86 9.10
C ARG A 125 -5.91 -5.08 9.82
N PRO A 126 -6.35 -5.57 11.00
CA PRO A 126 -7.52 -5.00 11.70
C PRO A 126 -7.40 -3.53 12.11
N VAL A 127 -6.19 -2.99 12.21
CA VAL A 127 -5.98 -1.58 12.55
C VAL A 127 -6.32 -0.63 11.40
N VAL A 128 -6.54 -1.16 10.20
CA VAL A 128 -6.86 -0.32 9.04
C VAL A 128 -8.15 0.44 9.27
N THR A 129 -8.09 1.77 9.08
CA THR A 129 -9.24 2.64 9.16
C THR A 129 -9.19 3.57 7.95
N ILE A 130 -10.19 3.47 7.09
CA ILE A 130 -10.26 4.29 5.88
C ILE A 130 -11.08 5.52 6.18
N ARG A 131 -10.47 6.70 6.08
CA ARG A 131 -11.13 7.98 6.37
C ARG A 131 -12.15 8.30 5.29
N PRO A 132 -13.20 9.11 5.64
CA PRO A 132 -14.26 9.42 4.67
C PRO A 132 -13.76 9.98 3.35
N LYS A 133 -12.77 10.86 3.36
CA LYS A 133 -12.20 11.41 2.13
C LYS A 133 -11.62 10.31 1.23
N MET A 134 -10.92 9.36 1.81
CA MET A 134 -10.33 8.26 1.08
C MET A 134 -11.40 7.27 0.60
N GLU A 135 -12.40 7.01 1.43
CA GLU A 135 -13.54 6.18 1.05
C GLU A 135 -14.24 6.76 -0.17
N GLU A 136 -14.48 8.08 -0.17
CA GLU A 136 -15.12 8.76 -1.28
C GLU A 136 -14.28 8.62 -2.56
N ALA A 137 -12.97 8.78 -2.45
CA ALA A 137 -12.07 8.63 -3.59
C ALA A 137 -12.11 7.20 -4.14
N LEU A 138 -12.11 6.19 -3.26
CA LEU A 138 -12.21 4.80 -3.69
C LEU A 138 -13.52 4.53 -4.40
N GLN A 139 -14.62 5.12 -3.93
CA GLN A 139 -15.92 4.97 -4.57
C GLN A 139 -15.93 5.61 -5.97
N LYS A 140 -15.27 6.73 -6.14
CA LYS A 140 -15.14 7.37 -7.46
C LYS A 140 -14.38 6.48 -8.44
N LEU A 141 -13.38 5.77 -7.96
CA LEU A 141 -12.52 4.95 -8.81
C LEU A 141 -13.15 3.59 -9.15
N TYR A 142 -13.84 2.99 -8.19
CA TYR A 142 -14.17 1.57 -8.27
C TYR A 142 -15.66 1.25 -8.05
N LYS A 143 -16.49 2.26 -8.06
CA LYS A 143 -17.91 2.02 -7.89
C LYS A 143 -18.73 2.50 -9.06
#